data_e8c4426572da5dc75d6a6e2e9aca72a1
#
_entry.id   e8c4426572da5dc75d6a6e2e9aca72a1
#
_cell.length_a   1.000
_cell.length_b   1.000
_cell.length_c   1.000
_cell.angle_alpha   90.00
_cell.angle_beta   90.00
_cell.angle_gamma   90.00
#
_symmetry.space_group_name_H-M   'P 1'
#
loop_
_entity.id
_entity.type
_entity.pdbx_description
1 polymer ?
#
loop_
_entity_poly.entity_id
_entity_poly.type
_entity_poly.pdbx_seq_one_letter_code
_entity_poly.pdbx_strand_id
1 'polypeptide(L)' 'ELCADWPRAPLPAGYGTLVASPAPVLALSGGLDPVTPPRHGARVVAALGPRARHVVAPNAGHGLLSLGCGADLLH' A
#
# COMPACT_ATOMS: atom_id res chain seq x y z
N GLU A 1 -20.85 -0.47 -23.02
CA GLU A 1 -20.08 -0.34 -21.79
C GLU A 1 -19.44 1.03 -21.72
N LEU A 2 -19.51 1.68 -20.54
CA LEU A 2 -19.09 3.07 -20.39
C LEU A 2 -17.60 3.31 -20.67
N CYS A 3 -16.76 2.31 -20.38
CA CYS A 3 -15.31 2.46 -20.53
C CYS A 3 -14.79 2.08 -21.91
N ALA A 4 -15.62 1.50 -22.76
CA ALA A 4 -15.18 0.99 -24.07
C ALA A 4 -14.60 2.10 -24.96
N ASP A 5 -15.21 3.27 -24.94
CA ASP A 5 -14.81 4.42 -25.77
C ASP A 5 -13.88 5.39 -25.05
N TRP A 6 -13.46 5.06 -23.83
CA TRP A 6 -12.61 5.94 -23.04
C TRP A 6 -11.18 5.90 -23.57
N PRO A 7 -10.50 7.05 -23.68
CA PRO A 7 -9.10 7.06 -24.09
C PRO A 7 -8.21 6.23 -23.16
N ARG A 8 -7.28 5.48 -23.75
CA ARG A 8 -6.36 4.63 -23.00
C ARG A 8 -4.93 4.91 -23.43
N ALA A 9 -4.04 4.93 -22.44
CA ALA A 9 -2.62 5.01 -22.68
C ALA A 9 -2.01 3.60 -22.60
N PRO A 10 -1.03 3.27 -23.45
CA PRO A 10 -0.32 2.00 -23.31
C PRO A 10 0.47 2.00 -22.00
N LEU A 11 0.48 0.86 -21.31
CA LEU A 11 1.23 0.70 -20.07
C LEU A 11 2.61 0.10 -20.36
N PRO A 12 3.66 0.56 -19.65
CA PRO A 12 4.99 -0.03 -19.78
C PRO A 12 4.99 -1.51 -19.42
N ALA A 13 5.90 -2.27 -20.03
CA ALA A 13 6.11 -3.65 -19.64
C ALA A 13 6.52 -3.69 -18.15
N GLY A 14 5.93 -4.61 -17.40
CA GLY A 14 6.19 -4.71 -15.97
C GLY A 14 5.36 -3.79 -15.09
N TYR A 15 4.51 -2.94 -15.68
CA TYR A 15 3.59 -2.13 -14.90
C TYR A 15 2.69 -3.03 -14.04
N GLY A 16 2.55 -2.71 -12.76
CA GLY A 16 1.82 -3.54 -11.82
C GLY A 16 2.64 -4.68 -11.20
N THR A 17 3.87 -4.88 -11.65
CA THR A 17 4.78 -5.87 -11.07
C THR A 17 5.47 -5.29 -9.85
N LEU A 18 5.47 -6.04 -8.75
CA LEU A 18 6.18 -5.63 -7.54
C LEU A 18 7.65 -6.03 -7.65
N VAL A 19 8.53 -5.08 -7.33
CA VAL A 19 9.97 -5.30 -7.37
C VAL A 19 10.60 -5.01 -6.01
N ALA A 20 11.70 -5.70 -5.71
CA ALA A 20 12.45 -5.46 -4.48
C ALA A 20 13.07 -4.06 -4.50
N SER A 21 13.20 -3.47 -3.31
CA SER A 21 13.79 -2.16 -3.13
C SER A 21 14.83 -2.19 -2.04
N PRO A 22 16.01 -1.55 -2.22
CA PRO A 22 17.01 -1.41 -1.17
C PRO A 22 16.64 -0.32 -0.15
N ALA A 23 15.70 0.55 -0.47
CA ALA A 23 15.27 1.62 0.42
C ALA A 23 14.43 1.08 1.57
N PRO A 24 14.55 1.64 2.79
CA PRO A 24 13.61 1.30 3.87
C PRO A 24 12.21 1.81 3.52
N VAL A 25 11.21 0.96 3.75
CA VAL A 25 9.81 1.28 3.47
C VAL A 25 8.97 0.91 4.67
N LEU A 26 8.07 1.79 5.06
CA LEU A 26 7.07 1.52 6.08
C LEU A 26 5.69 1.52 5.43
N ALA A 27 5.02 0.39 5.46
CA ALA A 27 3.65 0.26 5.00
C ALA A 27 2.69 0.28 6.19
N LEU A 28 1.67 1.12 6.11
CA LEU A 28 0.65 1.25 7.15
C LEU A 28 -0.69 0.76 6.61
N SER A 29 -1.37 -0.08 7.38
CA SER A 29 -2.68 -0.60 6.99
C SER A 29 -3.67 -0.50 8.14
N GLY A 30 -4.94 -0.28 7.81
CA GLY A 30 -6.04 -0.39 8.76
C GLY A 30 -6.65 -1.77 8.71
N GLY A 31 -6.80 -2.42 9.87
CA GLY A 31 -7.33 -3.78 9.94
C GLY A 31 -8.78 -3.90 9.45
N LEU A 32 -9.52 -2.80 9.49
CA LEU A 32 -10.93 -2.74 9.04
C LEU A 32 -11.08 -2.03 7.69
N ASP A 33 -9.98 -1.76 6.98
CA ASP A 33 -10.01 -1.06 5.71
C ASP A 33 -10.60 -1.96 4.60
N PRO A 34 -11.77 -1.62 4.03
CA PRO A 34 -12.35 -2.42 2.96
C PRO A 34 -11.81 -2.10 1.58
N VAL A 35 -11.13 -0.96 1.42
CA VAL A 35 -10.60 -0.51 0.13
C VAL A 35 -9.23 -1.11 -0.13
N THR A 36 -8.33 -0.99 0.84
CA THR A 36 -6.98 -1.56 0.77
C THR A 36 -6.71 -2.37 2.03
N PRO A 37 -7.27 -3.59 2.12
CA PRO A 37 -7.09 -4.43 3.30
C PRO A 37 -5.62 -4.77 3.58
N PRO A 38 -5.27 -5.13 4.82
CA PRO A 38 -3.89 -5.42 5.20
C PRO A 38 -3.18 -6.48 4.34
N ARG A 39 -3.91 -7.41 3.74
CA ARG A 39 -3.32 -8.42 2.87
C ARG A 39 -2.56 -7.81 1.68
N HIS A 40 -2.98 -6.65 1.20
CA HIS A 40 -2.29 -5.95 0.12
C HIS A 40 -0.97 -5.35 0.61
N GLY A 41 -0.98 -4.75 1.82
CA GLY A 41 0.24 -4.23 2.43
C GLY A 41 1.26 -5.34 2.70
N ALA A 42 0.79 -6.48 3.21
CA ALA A 42 1.64 -7.63 3.45
C ALA A 42 2.30 -8.15 2.16
N ARG A 43 1.54 -8.20 1.07
CA ARG A 43 2.05 -8.60 -0.24
C ARG A 43 3.12 -7.64 -0.75
N VAL A 44 2.90 -6.34 -0.61
CA VAL A 44 3.85 -5.31 -1.03
C VAL A 44 5.16 -5.42 -0.22
N VAL A 45 5.05 -5.53 1.10
CA VAL A 45 6.22 -5.64 1.98
C VAL A 45 7.04 -6.90 1.67
N ALA A 46 6.37 -8.01 1.42
CA ALA A 46 7.05 -9.25 1.04
C ALA A 46 7.85 -9.08 -0.25
N ALA A 47 7.31 -8.36 -1.23
CA ALA A 47 7.98 -8.11 -2.51
C ALA A 47 9.12 -7.10 -2.40
N LEU A 48 8.98 -6.08 -1.53
CA LEU A 48 9.97 -5.02 -1.37
C LEU A 48 11.27 -5.50 -0.69
N GLY A 49 11.19 -6.53 0.14
CA GLY A 49 12.37 -7.14 0.72
C GLY A 49 12.56 -6.86 2.22
N PRO A 50 13.78 -7.16 2.77
CA PRO A 50 14.00 -7.18 4.22
C PRO A 50 13.99 -5.82 4.90
N ARG A 51 14.09 -4.73 4.15
CA ARG A 51 14.02 -3.37 4.71
C ARG A 51 12.61 -2.79 4.78
N ALA A 52 11.62 -3.52 4.29
CA ALA A 52 10.23 -3.11 4.39
C ALA A 52 9.61 -3.63 5.68
N ARG A 53 8.74 -2.82 6.26
CA ARG A 53 7.98 -3.17 7.46
C ARG A 53 6.52 -2.87 7.23
N HIS A 54 5.67 -3.68 7.84
CA HIS A 54 4.22 -3.53 7.73
C HIS A 54 3.62 -3.39 9.13
N VAL A 55 2.90 -2.30 9.35
CA VAL A 55 2.21 -2.06 10.62
C VAL A 55 0.71 -2.00 10.34
N VAL A 56 -0.05 -2.78 11.09
CA VAL A 56 -1.51 -2.82 10.97
C VAL A 56 -2.13 -2.23 12.23
N ALA A 57 -2.97 -1.22 12.06
CA ALA A 57 -3.81 -0.70 13.15
C ALA A 57 -5.11 -1.51 13.15
N PRO A 58 -5.32 -2.46 14.08
CA PRO A 58 -6.37 -3.48 13.95
C PRO A 58 -7.79 -2.95 13.93
N ASN A 59 -8.03 -1.82 14.57
CA ASN A 59 -9.37 -1.22 14.64
C ASN A 59 -9.52 0.05 13.80
N ALA A 60 -8.63 0.26 12.83
CA ALA A 60 -8.63 1.46 11.99
C ALA A 60 -9.15 1.15 10.59
N GLY A 61 -9.77 2.16 9.98
CA GLY A 61 -10.18 2.11 8.58
C GLY A 61 -9.07 2.60 7.67
N HIS A 62 -9.44 3.22 6.55
CA HIS A 62 -8.51 3.61 5.49
C HIS A 62 -7.55 4.74 5.90
N GLY A 63 -8.02 5.72 6.66
CA GLY A 63 -7.20 6.86 7.08
C GLY A 63 -6.44 6.58 8.38
N LEU A 64 -5.13 6.60 8.35
CA LEU A 64 -4.29 6.22 9.48
C LEU A 64 -3.46 7.37 10.06
N LEU A 65 -3.23 8.42 9.29
CA LEU A 65 -2.24 9.44 9.65
C LEU A 65 -2.60 10.26 10.88
N SER A 66 -3.88 10.31 11.22
CA SER A 66 -4.37 11.06 12.39
C SER A 66 -4.56 10.18 13.63
N LEU A 67 -4.22 8.90 13.57
CA LEU A 67 -4.44 7.96 14.66
C LEU A 67 -3.20 7.81 15.55
N GLY A 68 -3.38 7.92 16.85
CA GLY A 68 -2.33 7.67 17.84
C GLY A 68 -1.03 8.38 17.48
N CYS A 69 0.05 7.62 17.34
CA CYS A 69 1.36 8.13 16.96
C CYS A 69 1.61 8.13 15.44
N GLY A 70 0.55 7.99 14.62
CA GLY A 70 0.69 7.94 13.16
C GLY A 70 1.45 9.13 12.59
N ALA A 71 1.13 10.35 13.04
CA ALA A 71 1.84 11.54 12.57
C ALA A 71 3.31 11.53 12.97
N ASP A 72 3.65 11.03 14.16
CA ASP A 72 5.03 10.97 14.64
C ASP A 72 5.86 9.97 13.83
N LEU A 73 5.28 8.92 13.34
CA LEU A 73 5.98 7.92 12.51
C LEU A 73 6.44 8.49 11.17
N LEU A 74 5.84 9.59 10.72
CA LEU A 74 6.20 10.22 9.45
C LEU A 74 7.36 11.23 9.57
N HIS A 75 7.77 11.52 10.76
CA HIS A 75 8.90 12.43 11.04
C HIS A 75 10.13 11.67 11.59
#